data_ad981209cf19e4a7631a60954b61b0a4
#
_entry.id   ad981209cf19e4a7631a60954b61b0a4
#
_cell.length_a   1.000
_cell.length_b   1.000
_cell.length_c   1.000
_cell.angle_alpha   90.00
_cell.angle_beta   90.00
_cell.angle_gamma   90.00
#
_symmetry.space_group_name_H-M   'P 1'
#
loop_
_entity.id
_entity.type
_entity.pdbx_description
1 polymer ?
#
loop_
_entity_poly.entity_id
_entity_poly.type
_entity_poly.pdbx_seq_one_letter_code
_entity_poly.pdbx_strand_id
1 'polypeptide(L)'
;MWAALMVSVVLTPPPMRSRREDAVRRAVSSEVAAADAVPEVSEVPTMADPAWRAGAVDDELMALYPDAACALEHDGPFQLLVATVLSAQTTDARVNTVTPELFKRYPDAAALGAARREDLEAILRPLGFQRAKAGHLLGIGQALTERFEGRVPRSREELVALPGVGRKTANVVLGNAFAQPAITVDTHVGRLSRRLGWTTSKDPLRVEKDIAALWEPWRWTDGCHRLIEHGRRVCSARSPRCGECALLEAGLCPQVGV
;
A
#
# COMPACT_ATOMS: atom_id res chain seq x y z
N MET A 1 -1.25 10.00 -92.75
CA MET A 1 0.19 9.79 -92.69
C MET A 1 0.62 9.98 -91.20
N TRP A 2 0.73 8.93 -90.46
CA TRP A 2 1.34 8.96 -89.16
C TRP A 2 2.28 7.75 -89.06
N ALA A 3 3.57 8.03 -88.94
CA ALA A 3 4.63 7.05 -88.81
C ALA A 3 4.76 6.62 -87.34
N ALA A 4 4.64 5.30 -87.05
CA ALA A 4 4.86 4.72 -85.74
C ALA A 4 6.35 4.56 -85.53
N LEU A 5 6.93 5.23 -84.55
CA LEU A 5 8.25 4.95 -84.00
C LEU A 5 8.20 3.75 -83.01
N MET A 6 8.73 2.63 -83.41
CA MET A 6 9.02 1.49 -82.48
C MET A 6 10.33 1.77 -81.77
N VAL A 7 10.24 1.98 -80.44
CA VAL A 7 11.41 2.00 -79.56
C VAL A 7 11.66 0.60 -79.04
N SER A 8 12.75 -0.03 -79.46
CA SER A 8 13.19 -1.30 -78.91
C SER A 8 13.85 -1.07 -77.56
N VAL A 9 13.20 -1.53 -76.50
CA VAL A 9 13.78 -1.56 -75.16
C VAL A 9 14.67 -2.80 -75.04
N VAL A 10 15.98 -2.59 -74.95
CA VAL A 10 16.96 -3.63 -74.64
C VAL A 10 16.93 -3.85 -73.13
N LEU A 11 16.37 -4.97 -72.70
CA LEU A 11 16.41 -5.42 -71.33
C LEU A 11 17.81 -5.97 -71.00
N THR A 12 18.59 -5.24 -70.22
CA THR A 12 19.84 -5.74 -69.65
C THR A 12 19.51 -6.67 -68.47
N PRO A 13 20.17 -7.82 -68.34
CA PRO A 13 19.94 -8.71 -67.19
C PRO A 13 20.41 -8.03 -65.90
N PRO A 14 19.73 -8.29 -64.73
CA PRO A 14 20.13 -7.75 -63.45
C PRO A 14 21.55 -8.26 -63.06
N PRO A 15 22.34 -7.44 -62.34
CA PRO A 15 23.68 -7.82 -61.92
C PRO A 15 23.61 -9.03 -60.97
N MET A 16 24.55 -9.99 -61.16
CA MET A 16 24.69 -11.15 -60.28
C MET A 16 24.98 -10.67 -58.85
N ARG A 17 24.10 -11.04 -57.91
CA ARG A 17 24.24 -10.71 -56.47
C ARG A 17 25.48 -11.41 -55.88
N SER A 18 26.18 -10.67 -55.04
CA SER A 18 27.39 -11.20 -54.41
C SER A 18 27.04 -12.26 -53.36
N ARG A 19 27.90 -13.25 -53.16
CA ARG A 19 27.74 -14.29 -52.07
C ARG A 19 27.55 -13.69 -50.68
N ARG A 20 27.99 -12.45 -50.47
CA ARG A 20 27.79 -11.70 -49.21
C ARG A 20 26.33 -11.26 -49.00
N GLU A 21 25.61 -10.86 -50.05
CA GLU A 21 24.22 -10.45 -49.95
C GLU A 21 23.29 -11.63 -49.65
N ASP A 22 23.60 -12.80 -50.19
CA ASP A 22 22.85 -14.04 -49.90
C ASP A 22 23.11 -14.56 -48.47
N ALA A 23 24.31 -14.33 -47.90
CA ALA A 23 24.61 -14.66 -46.52
C ALA A 23 23.90 -13.75 -45.53
N VAL A 24 23.82 -12.44 -45.81
CA VAL A 24 23.11 -11.47 -44.96
C VAL A 24 21.60 -11.76 -45.01
N ARG A 25 21.04 -12.09 -46.16
CA ARG A 25 19.64 -12.45 -46.28
C ARG A 25 19.25 -13.70 -45.51
N ARG A 26 20.12 -14.73 -45.49
CA ARG A 26 19.92 -15.95 -44.70
C ARG A 26 20.00 -15.66 -43.18
N ALA A 27 20.95 -14.83 -42.77
CA ALA A 27 21.06 -14.41 -41.36
C ALA A 27 19.83 -13.65 -40.88
N VAL A 28 19.36 -12.68 -41.66
CA VAL A 28 18.14 -11.89 -41.34
C VAL A 28 16.91 -12.81 -41.37
N SER A 29 16.78 -13.76 -42.28
CA SER A 29 15.67 -14.71 -42.29
C SER A 29 15.67 -15.69 -41.12
N SER A 30 16.86 -16.07 -40.59
CA SER A 30 16.94 -16.90 -39.38
C SER A 30 16.66 -16.16 -38.10
N GLU A 31 17.00 -14.89 -38.02
CA GLU A 31 16.63 -14.03 -36.87
C GLU A 31 15.12 -13.66 -36.84
N VAL A 32 14.51 -13.44 -37.99
CA VAL A 32 13.05 -13.20 -38.07
C VAL A 32 12.27 -14.50 -37.74
N ALA A 33 12.76 -15.66 -38.09
CA ALA A 33 12.11 -16.93 -37.74
C ALA A 33 12.23 -17.31 -36.25
N ALA A 34 13.18 -16.71 -35.51
CA ALA A 34 13.31 -16.87 -34.05
C ALA A 34 12.49 -15.85 -33.25
N ALA A 35 11.95 -14.81 -33.89
CA ALA A 35 11.17 -13.75 -33.25
C ALA A 35 9.65 -14.01 -33.21
N ASP A 36 9.15 -15.10 -33.83
CA ASP A 36 7.71 -15.41 -33.90
C ASP A 36 7.19 -16.29 -32.75
N ALA A 37 7.92 -16.43 -31.65
CA ALA A 37 7.31 -16.85 -30.40
C ALA A 37 6.66 -15.59 -29.75
N VAL A 38 5.49 -15.17 -30.23
CA VAL A 38 4.61 -14.29 -29.46
C VAL A 38 4.40 -14.99 -28.12
N PRO A 39 4.81 -14.39 -26.98
CA PRO A 39 4.51 -14.99 -25.70
C PRO A 39 3.00 -15.19 -25.65
N GLU A 40 2.59 -16.42 -25.29
CA GLU A 40 1.19 -16.77 -25.06
C GLU A 40 0.58 -15.65 -24.24
N VAL A 41 -0.37 -14.90 -24.81
CA VAL A 41 -1.04 -13.79 -24.14
C VAL A 41 -1.70 -14.45 -22.95
N SER A 42 -1.12 -14.28 -21.77
CA SER A 42 -1.75 -14.70 -20.51
C SER A 42 -3.19 -14.23 -20.55
N GLU A 43 -4.11 -15.14 -20.32
CA GLU A 43 -5.55 -14.84 -20.38
C GLU A 43 -5.82 -13.51 -19.68
N VAL A 44 -6.51 -12.58 -20.35
CA VAL A 44 -6.83 -11.27 -19.77
C VAL A 44 -7.62 -11.55 -18.49
N PRO A 45 -7.13 -11.10 -17.32
CA PRO A 45 -7.80 -11.36 -16.05
C PRO A 45 -9.25 -10.88 -16.10
N THR A 46 -10.17 -11.69 -15.62
CA THR A 46 -11.61 -11.41 -15.67
C THR A 46 -12.15 -11.09 -14.28
N MET A 47 -13.40 -10.63 -14.21
CA MET A 47 -14.14 -10.43 -12.96
C MET A 47 -14.20 -11.70 -12.07
N ALA A 48 -13.99 -12.88 -12.64
CA ALA A 48 -13.91 -14.15 -11.91
C ALA A 48 -12.57 -14.32 -11.17
N ASP A 49 -11.50 -13.64 -11.59
CA ASP A 49 -10.20 -13.66 -10.91
C ASP A 49 -10.26 -12.82 -9.63
N PRO A 50 -10.04 -13.43 -8.44
CA PRO A 50 -10.07 -12.71 -7.18
C PRO A 50 -9.02 -11.60 -7.06
N ALA A 51 -7.81 -11.78 -7.60
CA ALA A 51 -6.74 -10.79 -7.55
C ALA A 51 -7.05 -9.60 -8.46
N TRP A 52 -7.54 -9.87 -9.68
CA TRP A 52 -8.01 -8.82 -10.58
C TRP A 52 -9.12 -7.97 -9.94
N ARG A 53 -10.14 -8.64 -9.36
CA ARG A 53 -11.24 -7.95 -8.69
C ARG A 53 -10.77 -7.12 -7.50
N ALA A 54 -9.83 -7.63 -6.70
CA ALA A 54 -9.28 -6.90 -5.57
C ALA A 54 -8.46 -5.68 -6.04
N GLY A 55 -7.72 -5.79 -7.13
CA GLY A 55 -7.04 -4.67 -7.78
C GLY A 55 -8.04 -3.61 -8.27
N ALA A 56 -9.11 -4.03 -8.97
CA ALA A 56 -10.15 -3.13 -9.45
C ALA A 56 -10.89 -2.40 -8.31
N VAL A 57 -11.11 -3.06 -7.16
CA VAL A 57 -11.64 -2.41 -5.95
C VAL A 57 -10.71 -1.30 -5.48
N ASP A 58 -9.39 -1.53 -5.44
CA ASP A 58 -8.44 -0.49 -5.01
C ASP A 58 -8.35 0.65 -6.02
N ASP A 59 -8.43 0.38 -7.33
CA ASP A 59 -8.43 1.40 -8.38
C ASP A 59 -9.67 2.31 -8.26
N GLU A 60 -10.85 1.75 -8.01
CA GLU A 60 -12.07 2.51 -7.75
C GLU A 60 -11.95 3.34 -6.46
N LEU A 61 -11.43 2.76 -5.38
CA LEU A 61 -11.21 3.48 -4.13
C LEU A 61 -10.15 4.57 -4.26
N MET A 62 -9.16 4.41 -5.13
CA MET A 62 -8.15 5.43 -5.42
C MET A 62 -8.77 6.63 -6.14
N ALA A 63 -9.69 6.40 -7.06
CA ALA A 63 -10.45 7.47 -7.71
C ALA A 63 -11.36 8.23 -6.72
N LEU A 64 -12.00 7.50 -5.78
CA LEU A 64 -12.92 8.08 -4.80
C LEU A 64 -12.19 8.80 -3.63
N TYR A 65 -11.02 8.33 -3.25
CA TYR A 65 -10.26 8.81 -2.09
C TYR A 65 -8.79 9.05 -2.45
N PRO A 66 -8.48 9.97 -3.39
CA PRO A 66 -7.10 10.22 -3.85
C PRO A 66 -6.18 10.70 -2.72
N ASP A 67 -6.73 11.38 -1.71
CA ASP A 67 -5.99 11.95 -0.58
C ASP A 67 -6.02 11.06 0.67
N ALA A 68 -6.43 9.78 0.54
CA ALA A 68 -6.47 8.86 1.67
C ALA A 68 -5.07 8.58 2.19
N ALA A 69 -4.81 8.96 3.44
CA ALA A 69 -3.51 8.87 4.09
C ALA A 69 -3.65 8.57 5.59
N CYS A 70 -2.52 8.45 6.27
CA CYS A 70 -2.48 8.32 7.71
C CYS A 70 -3.11 9.56 8.37
N ALA A 71 -4.15 9.37 9.19
CA ALA A 71 -4.86 10.45 9.87
C ALA A 71 -4.10 11.00 11.11
N LEU A 72 -3.04 10.34 11.56
CA LEU A 72 -2.19 10.82 12.64
C LEU A 72 -1.22 11.88 12.10
N GLU A 73 -1.29 13.09 12.65
CA GLU A 73 -0.36 14.17 12.32
C GLU A 73 1.02 13.88 12.89
N HIS A 74 2.05 13.94 12.05
CA HIS A 74 3.42 13.61 12.43
C HIS A 74 4.47 14.25 11.51
N ASP A 75 5.63 14.52 12.11
CA ASP A 75 6.84 14.95 11.41
C ASP A 75 7.92 13.86 11.60
N GLY A 76 7.93 12.93 10.66
CA GLY A 76 8.88 11.82 10.60
C GLY A 76 8.55 10.60 11.49
N PRO A 77 9.45 9.59 11.46
CA PRO A 77 9.19 8.25 12.03
C PRO A 77 8.99 8.23 13.53
N PHE A 78 9.70 9.08 14.29
CA PHE A 78 9.60 9.13 15.75
C PHE A 78 8.20 9.59 16.19
N GLN A 79 7.73 10.69 15.62
CA GLN A 79 6.40 11.21 15.95
C GLN A 79 5.29 10.25 15.53
N LEU A 80 5.41 9.61 14.34
CA LEU A 80 4.44 8.60 13.90
C LEU A 80 4.40 7.40 14.84
N LEU A 81 5.54 6.87 15.26
CA LEU A 81 5.60 5.75 16.20
C LEU A 81 4.89 6.10 17.51
N VAL A 82 5.22 7.24 18.10
CA VAL A 82 4.61 7.73 19.34
C VAL A 82 3.10 7.94 19.18
N ALA A 83 2.68 8.65 18.13
CA ALA A 83 1.27 8.92 17.85
C ALA A 83 0.48 7.60 17.64
N THR A 84 1.06 6.64 16.93
CA THR A 84 0.41 5.34 16.68
C THR A 84 0.27 4.52 17.97
N VAL A 85 1.24 4.54 18.86
CA VAL A 85 1.12 3.90 20.20
C VAL A 85 0.03 4.58 21.02
N LEU A 86 -0.06 5.92 20.95
CA LEU A 86 -1.09 6.68 21.64
C LEU A 86 -2.50 6.45 21.09
N SER A 87 -2.65 6.08 19.81
CA SER A 87 -3.96 5.81 19.19
C SER A 87 -4.64 4.53 19.69
N ALA A 88 -3.95 3.71 20.46
CA ALA A 88 -4.55 2.53 21.08
C ALA A 88 -5.78 2.90 21.93
N GLN A 89 -6.95 2.37 21.54
CA GLN A 89 -8.26 2.59 22.19
C GLN A 89 -8.67 4.07 22.29
N THR A 90 -8.25 4.90 21.33
CA THR A 90 -8.71 6.28 21.18
C THR A 90 -8.76 6.66 19.70
N THR A 91 -9.35 7.80 19.38
CA THR A 91 -9.46 8.27 17.99
C THR A 91 -8.22 9.06 17.57
N ASP A 92 -7.85 8.97 16.28
CA ASP A 92 -6.72 9.72 15.71
C ASP A 92 -6.88 11.23 15.95
N ALA A 93 -8.09 11.77 15.75
CA ALA A 93 -8.39 13.17 16.02
C ALA A 93 -8.08 13.58 17.47
N ARG A 94 -8.37 12.70 18.45
CA ARG A 94 -8.03 12.97 19.85
C ARG A 94 -6.53 12.91 20.12
N VAL A 95 -5.80 11.99 19.45
CA VAL A 95 -4.34 11.95 19.51
C VAL A 95 -3.76 13.26 19.00
N ASN A 96 -4.22 13.74 17.85
CA ASN A 96 -3.75 14.98 17.23
C ASN A 96 -3.99 16.24 18.10
N THR A 97 -4.92 16.21 19.05
CA THR A 97 -5.08 17.33 20.00
C THR A 97 -4.02 17.35 21.11
N VAL A 98 -3.33 16.23 21.34
CA VAL A 98 -2.36 16.07 22.44
C VAL A 98 -0.91 16.09 21.96
N THR A 99 -0.67 15.54 20.78
CA THR A 99 0.69 15.35 20.22
C THR A 99 1.46 16.66 20.01
N PRO A 100 0.87 17.82 19.66
CA PRO A 100 1.62 19.07 19.52
C PRO A 100 2.32 19.51 20.82
N GLU A 101 1.61 19.45 21.95
CA GLU A 101 2.19 19.74 23.27
C GLU A 101 3.26 18.71 23.64
N LEU A 102 2.97 17.42 23.40
CA LEU A 102 3.89 16.33 23.69
C LEU A 102 5.23 16.49 22.93
N PHE A 103 5.18 16.73 21.63
CA PHE A 103 6.38 16.85 20.79
C PHE A 103 7.13 18.17 20.99
N LYS A 104 6.45 19.23 21.37
CA LYS A 104 7.11 20.46 21.79
C LYS A 104 7.96 20.25 23.03
N ARG A 105 7.48 19.43 23.98
CA ARG A 105 8.18 19.17 25.25
C ARG A 105 9.19 18.04 25.15
N TYR A 106 8.93 17.05 24.31
CA TYR A 106 9.76 15.86 24.12
C TYR A 106 9.98 15.62 22.61
N PRO A 107 10.88 16.41 21.97
CA PRO A 107 11.03 16.39 20.51
C PRO A 107 11.72 15.15 19.94
N ASP A 108 12.41 14.39 20.78
CA ASP A 108 13.19 13.21 20.38
C ASP A 108 13.11 12.07 21.42
N ALA A 109 13.74 10.94 21.08
CA ALA A 109 13.73 9.75 21.93
C ALA A 109 14.44 9.98 23.27
N ALA A 110 15.54 10.75 23.30
CA ALA A 110 16.29 11.01 24.53
C ALA A 110 15.47 11.86 25.49
N ALA A 111 14.86 12.95 25.02
CA ALA A 111 13.98 13.79 25.82
C ALA A 111 12.76 12.99 26.33
N LEU A 112 12.16 12.14 25.50
CA LEU A 112 11.02 11.31 25.88
C LEU A 112 11.41 10.24 26.92
N GLY A 113 12.57 9.58 26.74
CA GLY A 113 13.07 8.56 27.67
C GLY A 113 13.49 9.12 29.05
N ALA A 114 13.87 10.40 29.11
CA ALA A 114 14.21 11.13 30.32
C ALA A 114 13.03 11.86 30.98
N ALA A 115 11.83 11.78 30.38
CA ALA A 115 10.65 12.48 30.87
C ALA A 115 10.22 11.98 32.26
N ARG A 116 9.68 12.89 33.09
CA ARG A 116 9.02 12.47 34.34
C ARG A 116 7.67 11.83 33.99
N ARG A 117 7.40 10.69 34.63
CA ARG A 117 6.16 9.94 34.42
C ARG A 117 4.92 10.79 34.65
N GLU A 118 4.91 11.56 35.73
CA GLU A 118 3.77 12.41 36.14
C GLU A 118 3.46 13.47 35.11
N ASP A 119 4.48 14.05 34.48
CA ASP A 119 4.34 15.05 33.42
C ASP A 119 3.73 14.45 32.16
N LEU A 120 4.17 13.23 31.76
CA LEU A 120 3.58 12.50 30.64
C LEU A 120 2.12 12.12 30.95
N GLU A 121 1.83 11.59 32.15
CA GLU A 121 0.47 11.24 32.54
C GLU A 121 -0.47 12.44 32.50
N ALA A 122 0.01 13.62 32.90
CA ALA A 122 -0.77 14.88 32.83
C ALA A 122 -1.12 15.26 31.39
N ILE A 123 -0.13 15.23 30.47
CA ILE A 123 -0.33 15.51 29.03
C ILE A 123 -1.28 14.49 28.40
N LEU A 124 -1.12 13.19 28.75
CA LEU A 124 -1.85 12.09 28.12
C LEU A 124 -3.26 11.86 28.70
N ARG A 125 -3.63 12.57 29.77
CA ARG A 125 -4.94 12.43 30.44
C ARG A 125 -6.14 12.45 29.49
N PRO A 126 -6.20 13.32 28.48
CA PRO A 126 -7.34 13.36 27.54
C PRO A 126 -7.51 12.09 26.71
N LEU A 127 -6.46 11.28 26.54
CA LEU A 127 -6.48 10.07 25.71
C LEU A 127 -7.00 8.82 26.44
N GLY A 128 -7.16 8.88 27.78
CA GLY A 128 -7.41 7.71 28.61
C GLY A 128 -6.18 6.79 28.73
N PHE A 129 -6.22 5.85 29.67
CA PHE A 129 -5.11 4.90 29.92
C PHE A 129 -3.74 5.58 30.09
N GLN A 130 -3.71 6.82 30.60
CA GLN A 130 -2.51 7.67 30.65
C GLN A 130 -1.33 7.01 31.35
N ARG A 131 -1.56 6.19 32.42
CA ARG A 131 -0.49 5.47 33.14
C ARG A 131 0.22 4.44 32.27
N ALA A 132 -0.56 3.63 31.55
CA ALA A 132 -0.01 2.63 30.64
C ALA A 132 0.69 3.29 29.45
N LYS A 133 0.05 4.30 28.84
CA LYS A 133 0.62 5.04 27.72
C LYS A 133 1.91 5.75 28.10
N ALA A 134 1.97 6.43 29.25
CA ALA A 134 3.20 7.05 29.75
C ALA A 134 4.31 6.03 29.96
N GLY A 135 3.99 4.85 30.53
CA GLY A 135 4.96 3.76 30.65
C GLY A 135 5.50 3.26 29.32
N HIS A 136 4.63 3.11 28.31
CA HIS A 136 5.07 2.72 26.97
C HIS A 136 5.97 3.79 26.34
N LEU A 137 5.61 5.08 26.42
CA LEU A 137 6.41 6.16 25.84
C LEU A 137 7.78 6.30 26.50
N LEU A 138 7.88 6.21 27.83
CA LEU A 138 9.15 6.18 28.54
C LEU A 138 10.03 5.04 28.06
N GLY A 139 9.45 3.81 28.01
CA GLY A 139 10.19 2.65 27.55
C GLY A 139 10.61 2.73 26.08
N ILE A 140 9.78 3.30 25.21
CA ILE A 140 10.15 3.57 23.81
C ILE A 140 11.33 4.54 23.75
N GLY A 141 11.25 5.68 24.44
CA GLY A 141 12.33 6.67 24.46
C GLY A 141 13.67 6.10 24.93
N GLN A 142 13.65 5.32 26.02
CA GLN A 142 14.82 4.62 26.54
C GLN A 142 15.36 3.60 25.56
N ALA A 143 14.50 2.69 25.05
CA ALA A 143 14.93 1.65 24.12
C ALA A 143 15.51 2.23 22.81
N LEU A 144 14.91 3.29 22.27
CA LEU A 144 15.43 3.94 21.08
C LEU A 144 16.80 4.57 21.36
N THR A 145 16.96 5.23 22.50
CA THR A 145 18.24 5.87 22.88
C THR A 145 19.33 4.85 23.10
N GLU A 146 19.04 3.78 23.84
CA GLU A 146 20.04 2.79 24.26
C GLU A 146 20.45 1.82 23.14
N ARG A 147 19.49 1.44 22.28
CA ARG A 147 19.66 0.35 21.30
C ARG A 147 19.75 0.80 19.87
N PHE A 148 19.23 2.00 19.55
CA PHE A 148 19.06 2.47 18.18
C PHE A 148 19.58 3.90 17.95
N GLU A 149 20.43 4.41 18.83
CA GLU A 149 21.03 5.77 18.73
C GLU A 149 19.95 6.88 18.58
N GLY A 150 18.82 6.71 19.24
CA GLY A 150 17.67 7.62 19.18
C GLY A 150 16.82 7.51 17.91
N ARG A 151 17.15 6.60 16.99
CA ARG A 151 16.46 6.43 15.70
C ARG A 151 15.39 5.32 15.79
N VAL A 152 14.31 5.48 15.04
CA VAL A 152 13.30 4.43 14.90
C VAL A 152 13.82 3.34 13.96
N PRO A 153 13.80 2.07 14.39
CA PRO A 153 14.26 0.96 13.57
C PRO A 153 13.36 0.73 12.35
N ARG A 154 13.93 0.12 11.30
CA ARG A 154 13.28 -0.10 10.01
C ARG A 154 12.88 -1.57 9.79
N SER A 155 13.02 -2.41 10.78
CA SER A 155 12.55 -3.80 10.72
C SER A 155 11.33 -4.00 11.62
N ARG A 156 10.43 -4.89 11.18
CA ARG A 156 9.23 -5.22 11.96
C ARG A 156 9.59 -5.88 13.29
N GLU A 157 10.60 -6.72 13.28
CA GLU A 157 11.10 -7.48 14.43
C GLU A 157 11.59 -6.54 15.52
N GLU A 158 12.37 -5.52 15.15
CA GLU A 158 12.88 -4.52 16.09
C GLU A 158 11.77 -3.59 16.59
N LEU A 159 10.84 -3.20 15.72
CA LEU A 159 9.69 -2.36 16.10
C LEU A 159 8.81 -3.06 17.13
N VAL A 160 8.45 -4.33 16.92
CA VAL A 160 7.59 -5.07 17.88
C VAL A 160 8.29 -5.42 19.18
N ALA A 161 9.62 -5.30 19.25
CA ALA A 161 10.37 -5.43 20.50
C ALA A 161 10.30 -4.15 21.36
N LEU A 162 9.76 -3.05 20.84
CA LEU A 162 9.55 -1.81 21.60
C LEU A 162 8.30 -1.91 22.49
N PRO A 163 8.30 -1.31 23.69
CA PRO A 163 7.16 -1.34 24.60
C PRO A 163 5.88 -0.77 23.97
N GLY A 164 4.79 -1.52 24.03
CA GLY A 164 3.49 -1.09 23.49
C GLY A 164 3.37 -1.10 21.96
N VAL A 165 4.37 -1.61 21.25
CA VAL A 165 4.37 -1.72 19.80
C VAL A 165 3.96 -3.13 19.38
N GLY A 166 2.76 -3.27 18.84
CA GLY A 166 2.30 -4.51 18.23
C GLY A 166 2.54 -4.51 16.72
N ARG A 167 2.24 -5.64 16.06
CA ARG A 167 2.37 -5.81 14.61
C ARG A 167 1.66 -4.71 13.80
N LYS A 168 0.43 -4.33 14.21
CA LYS A 168 -0.32 -3.25 13.55
C LYS A 168 0.45 -1.93 13.60
N THR A 169 0.94 -1.55 14.79
CA THR A 169 1.74 -0.32 14.99
C THR A 169 3.01 -0.36 14.14
N ALA A 170 3.72 -1.49 14.12
CA ALA A 170 4.90 -1.66 13.30
C ALA A 170 4.59 -1.48 11.80
N ASN A 171 3.49 -2.08 11.30
CA ASN A 171 3.07 -1.96 9.91
C ASN A 171 2.71 -0.50 9.54
N VAL A 172 2.03 0.25 10.44
CA VAL A 172 1.76 1.68 10.24
C VAL A 172 3.06 2.46 10.08
N VAL A 173 4.03 2.25 10.96
CA VAL A 173 5.32 2.96 10.93
C VAL A 173 6.12 2.60 9.66
N LEU A 174 6.20 1.31 9.32
CA LEU A 174 6.93 0.84 8.13
C LEU A 174 6.33 1.42 6.85
N GLY A 175 5.01 1.36 6.69
CA GLY A 175 4.34 1.85 5.50
C GLY A 175 4.42 3.36 5.34
N ASN A 176 4.08 4.10 6.40
CA ASN A 176 3.92 5.56 6.28
C ASN A 176 5.20 6.36 6.49
N ALA A 177 6.15 5.88 7.32
CA ALA A 177 7.37 6.63 7.59
C ALA A 177 8.59 6.14 6.81
N PHE A 178 8.58 4.90 6.32
CA PHE A 178 9.73 4.30 5.63
C PHE A 178 9.42 3.85 4.20
N ALA A 179 8.21 4.07 3.71
CA ALA A 179 7.74 3.61 2.40
C ALA A 179 8.00 2.10 2.16
N GLN A 180 7.99 1.31 3.23
CA GLN A 180 8.06 -0.15 3.15
C GLN A 180 6.65 -0.71 3.09
N PRO A 181 6.25 -1.38 1.99
CA PRO A 181 4.89 -1.88 1.84
C PRO A 181 4.43 -2.69 3.06
N ALA A 182 3.32 -2.30 3.67
CA ALA A 182 2.78 -2.97 4.84
C ALA A 182 1.26 -2.89 4.87
N ILE A 183 0.62 -4.03 5.15
CA ILE A 183 -0.83 -4.11 5.30
C ILE A 183 -1.18 -3.86 6.77
N THR A 184 -1.98 -2.82 7.01
CA THR A 184 -2.47 -2.49 8.35
C THR A 184 -3.91 -2.96 8.52
N VAL A 185 -4.09 -4.11 9.17
CA VAL A 185 -5.42 -4.65 9.45
C VAL A 185 -6.00 -4.04 10.71
N ASP A 186 -6.87 -3.04 10.53
CA ASP A 186 -7.73 -2.50 11.59
C ASP A 186 -9.15 -3.04 11.51
N THR A 187 -10.07 -2.49 12.28
CA THR A 187 -11.48 -2.91 12.27
C THR A 187 -12.19 -2.63 10.94
N HIS A 188 -11.79 -1.57 10.23
CA HIS A 188 -12.34 -1.23 8.91
C HIS A 188 -11.80 -2.17 7.84
N VAL A 189 -10.49 -2.30 7.72
CA VAL A 189 -9.84 -3.21 6.76
C VAL A 189 -10.35 -4.63 6.95
N GLY A 190 -10.35 -5.16 8.18
CA GLY A 190 -10.85 -6.52 8.45
C GLY A 190 -12.34 -6.71 8.12
N ARG A 191 -13.18 -5.70 8.35
CA ARG A 191 -14.61 -5.75 7.98
C ARG A 191 -14.80 -5.74 6.45
N LEU A 192 -14.17 -4.80 5.77
CA LEU A 192 -14.31 -4.66 4.34
C LEU A 192 -13.75 -5.87 3.60
N SER A 193 -12.58 -6.39 4.01
CA SER A 193 -12.01 -7.59 3.40
C SER A 193 -12.96 -8.79 3.44
N ARG A 194 -13.71 -8.95 4.55
CA ARG A 194 -14.75 -10.00 4.63
C ARG A 194 -15.93 -9.71 3.72
N ARG A 195 -16.43 -8.46 3.70
CA ARG A 195 -17.59 -8.08 2.85
C ARG A 195 -17.29 -8.14 1.36
N LEU A 196 -16.04 -7.88 0.99
CA LEU A 196 -15.52 -8.00 -0.37
C LEU A 196 -15.21 -9.47 -0.76
N GLY A 197 -15.33 -10.39 0.20
CA GLY A 197 -15.09 -11.81 -0.04
C GLY A 197 -13.60 -12.18 -0.16
N TRP A 198 -12.70 -11.32 0.31
CA TRP A 198 -11.25 -11.57 0.29
C TRP A 198 -10.78 -12.53 1.38
N THR A 199 -11.51 -12.62 2.46
CA THR A 199 -11.25 -13.50 3.59
C THR A 199 -12.52 -13.87 4.32
N THR A 200 -12.54 -15.00 4.98
CA THR A 200 -13.58 -15.38 5.96
C THR A 200 -13.07 -15.20 7.40
N SER A 201 -11.79 -14.92 7.59
CA SER A 201 -11.16 -14.87 8.89
C SER A 201 -11.47 -13.56 9.65
N LYS A 202 -11.48 -13.66 10.98
CA LYS A 202 -11.48 -12.53 11.91
C LYS A 202 -10.09 -12.27 12.51
N ASP A 203 -9.16 -13.21 12.34
CA ASP A 203 -7.78 -13.05 12.80
C ASP A 203 -7.02 -12.06 11.91
N PRO A 204 -6.49 -10.96 12.48
CA PRO A 204 -5.78 -9.94 11.69
C PRO A 204 -4.57 -10.46 10.90
N LEU A 205 -3.86 -11.46 11.44
CA LEU A 205 -2.70 -12.05 10.74
C LEU A 205 -3.14 -12.85 9.51
N ARG A 206 -4.26 -13.55 9.61
CA ARG A 206 -4.81 -14.26 8.46
C ARG A 206 -5.35 -13.29 7.41
N VAL A 207 -6.09 -12.26 7.84
CA VAL A 207 -6.59 -11.20 6.95
C VAL A 207 -5.43 -10.52 6.22
N GLU A 208 -4.33 -10.19 6.91
CA GLU A 208 -3.12 -9.60 6.31
C GLU A 208 -2.57 -10.50 5.19
N LYS A 209 -2.45 -11.81 5.43
CA LYS A 209 -1.98 -12.78 4.44
C LYS A 209 -2.92 -12.91 3.24
N ASP A 210 -4.22 -12.92 3.49
CA ASP A 210 -5.23 -13.06 2.45
C ASP A 210 -5.23 -11.82 1.54
N ILE A 211 -5.10 -10.60 2.09
CA ILE A 211 -4.94 -9.36 1.30
C ILE A 211 -3.61 -9.38 0.52
N ALA A 212 -2.52 -9.80 1.15
CA ALA A 212 -1.21 -9.86 0.51
C ALA A 212 -1.16 -10.84 -0.68
N ALA A 213 -2.02 -11.86 -0.69
CA ALA A 213 -2.15 -12.78 -1.82
C ALA A 213 -2.95 -12.18 -3.00
N LEU A 214 -3.70 -11.08 -2.79
CA LEU A 214 -4.56 -10.46 -3.78
C LEU A 214 -3.99 -9.15 -4.33
N TRP A 215 -3.23 -8.45 -3.53
CA TRP A 215 -2.69 -7.13 -3.87
C TRP A 215 -1.20 -7.15 -4.08
N GLU A 216 -0.75 -6.46 -5.10
CA GLU A 216 0.66 -6.14 -5.28
C GLU A 216 1.18 -5.25 -4.13
N PRO A 217 2.46 -5.40 -3.70
CA PRO A 217 2.99 -4.69 -2.54
C PRO A 217 2.81 -3.17 -2.56
N TRP A 218 2.87 -2.54 -3.72
CA TRP A 218 2.71 -1.09 -3.86
C TRP A 218 1.30 -0.58 -3.48
N ARG A 219 0.28 -1.48 -3.49
CA ARG A 219 -1.10 -1.15 -3.05
C ARG A 219 -1.29 -1.22 -1.53
N TRP A 220 -0.42 -1.92 -0.80
CA TRP A 220 -0.69 -2.36 0.58
C TRP A 220 -0.97 -1.21 1.54
N THR A 221 -0.07 -0.21 1.62
CA THR A 221 -0.20 0.88 2.59
C THR A 221 -1.36 1.81 2.25
N ASP A 222 -1.36 2.35 1.04
CA ASP A 222 -2.37 3.33 0.62
C ASP A 222 -3.74 2.68 0.40
N GLY A 223 -3.79 1.45 -0.10
CA GLY A 223 -5.02 0.67 -0.21
C GLY A 223 -5.69 0.43 1.15
N CYS A 224 -4.90 0.19 2.22
CA CYS A 224 -5.46 0.13 3.57
C CYS A 224 -6.08 1.46 4.00
N HIS A 225 -5.45 2.61 3.70
CA HIS A 225 -6.03 3.93 4.00
C HIS A 225 -7.32 4.16 3.23
N ARG A 226 -7.37 3.83 1.95
CA ARG A 226 -8.59 3.90 1.13
C ARG A 226 -9.72 3.02 1.66
N LEU A 227 -9.41 1.78 2.06
CA LEU A 227 -10.39 0.90 2.72
C LEU A 227 -10.91 1.49 4.05
N ILE A 228 -10.04 2.10 4.85
CA ILE A 228 -10.43 2.76 6.10
C ILE A 228 -11.40 3.91 5.80
N GLU A 229 -11.07 4.79 4.84
CA GLU A 229 -11.92 5.91 4.45
C GLU A 229 -13.29 5.43 3.93
N HIS A 230 -13.32 4.43 3.06
CA HIS A 230 -14.56 3.83 2.58
C HIS A 230 -15.38 3.20 3.72
N GLY A 231 -14.69 2.56 4.66
CA GLY A 231 -15.30 1.98 5.85
C GLY A 231 -15.87 2.99 6.84
N ARG A 232 -15.31 4.20 6.89
CA ARG A 232 -15.81 5.32 7.68
C ARG A 232 -17.01 6.00 7.01
N ARG A 233 -16.93 6.24 5.71
CA ARG A 233 -17.89 7.06 4.96
C ARG A 233 -19.09 6.28 4.42
N VAL A 234 -18.89 5.09 3.89
CA VAL A 234 -19.92 4.33 3.17
C VAL A 234 -20.19 2.97 3.81
N CYS A 235 -19.17 2.12 3.89
CA CYS A 235 -19.32 0.74 4.35
C CYS A 235 -19.23 0.64 5.87
N SER A 236 -20.13 1.34 6.61
CA SER A 236 -20.15 1.35 8.08
C SER A 236 -20.47 -0.04 8.66
N ALA A 237 -20.18 -0.23 9.97
CA ALA A 237 -20.35 -1.54 10.60
C ALA A 237 -21.80 -1.98 10.71
N ARG A 238 -22.71 -1.09 11.14
CA ARG A 238 -24.12 -1.42 11.46
C ARG A 238 -25.07 -1.13 10.31
N SER A 239 -24.85 -0.06 9.57
CA SER A 239 -25.76 0.43 8.53
C SER A 239 -24.94 0.89 7.31
N PRO A 240 -24.40 -0.03 6.51
CA PRO A 240 -23.66 0.32 5.31
C PRO A 240 -24.61 0.95 4.27
N ARG A 241 -24.15 2.01 3.61
CA ARG A 241 -24.90 2.72 2.58
C ARG A 241 -24.68 2.08 1.20
N CYS A 242 -25.13 0.83 1.05
CA CYS A 242 -24.89 0.05 -0.18
C CYS A 242 -25.53 0.69 -1.42
N GLY A 243 -26.68 1.36 -1.27
CA GLY A 243 -27.34 2.07 -2.39
C GLY A 243 -26.56 3.29 -2.93
N GLU A 244 -25.53 3.75 -2.21
CA GLU A 244 -24.65 4.86 -2.61
C GLU A 244 -23.21 4.39 -2.84
N CYS A 245 -22.99 3.07 -2.93
CA CYS A 245 -21.65 2.47 -2.95
C CYS A 245 -21.19 2.20 -4.38
N ALA A 246 -20.21 2.95 -4.85
CA ALA A 246 -19.63 2.77 -6.18
C ALA A 246 -19.05 1.36 -6.39
N LEU A 247 -18.48 0.73 -5.36
CA LEU A 247 -18.01 -0.66 -5.48
C LEU A 247 -19.15 -1.66 -5.76
N LEU A 248 -20.35 -1.41 -5.26
CA LEU A 248 -21.50 -2.24 -5.56
C LEU A 248 -22.05 -1.93 -6.95
N GLU A 249 -22.14 -0.65 -7.31
CA GLU A 249 -22.57 -0.20 -8.63
C GLU A 249 -21.68 -0.77 -9.73
N ALA A 250 -20.36 -0.78 -9.51
CA ALA A 250 -19.37 -1.39 -10.41
C ALA A 250 -19.36 -2.94 -10.42
N GLY A 251 -20.21 -3.59 -9.62
CA GLY A 251 -20.26 -5.05 -9.53
C GLY A 251 -19.06 -5.68 -8.80
N LEU A 252 -18.23 -4.87 -8.13
CA LEU A 252 -17.00 -5.32 -7.47
C LEU A 252 -17.25 -5.89 -6.06
N CYS A 253 -18.39 -5.58 -5.43
CA CYS A 253 -18.71 -6.00 -4.07
C CYS A 253 -19.77 -7.11 -4.06
N PRO A 254 -19.45 -8.34 -3.56
CA PRO A 254 -20.41 -9.44 -3.43
C PRO A 254 -21.33 -9.33 -2.21
N GLN A 255 -21.23 -8.27 -1.41
CA GLN A 255 -22.04 -7.99 -0.21
C GLN A 255 -22.04 -9.13 0.85
N VAL A 256 -20.92 -9.78 1.08
CA VAL A 256 -20.85 -10.87 2.07
C VAL A 256 -21.17 -10.36 3.48
N GLY A 257 -22.24 -10.85 4.08
CA GLY A 257 -22.65 -10.51 5.45
C GLY A 257 -23.11 -9.06 5.65
N VAL A 258 -23.77 -8.49 4.63
CA VAL A 258 -24.40 -7.16 4.66
C VAL A 258 -25.92 -7.32 4.70
#